data_af89f2fd80ca2bc5dc4ca148954950b7
#
_entry.id   af89f2fd80ca2bc5dc4ca148954950b7
#
_cell.length_a   1.000
_cell.length_b   1.000
_cell.length_c   1.000
_cell.angle_alpha   90.00
_cell.angle_beta   90.00
_cell.angle_gamma   90.00
#
_symmetry.space_group_name_H-M   'P 1'
#
loop_
_entity.id
_entity.type
_entity.pdbx_description
1 polymer ?
#
loop_
_entity_poly.entity_id
_entity_poly.type
_entity_poly.pdbx_seq_one_letter_code
_entity_poly.pdbx_strand_id
1 'polypeptide(L)'
;PLNSSLTLDVVTQTVRICNGLDRKTKTNVGDANEVITYLRNTLRILQYINSKEQFSLGVHPFVYFYSGIGKHKIGSYYGFLMFVKELIEKKKIDNFIQVRSRFESVIYQYNFLVQQIIRKDRQSKRAYVSIKDYYVLLMEIILENPTYSNEAIVEEIKKNDKFKYLQTEIV
;
A
#
# COMPACT_ATOMS: atom_id res chain seq x y z
N PRO A 1 8.70 -0.57 24.62
CA PRO A 1 9.08 -1.86 24.06
C PRO A 1 7.97 -2.32 23.12
N LEU A 2 8.31 -2.60 21.87
CA LEU A 2 7.39 -3.18 20.91
C LEU A 2 6.92 -4.54 21.48
N ASN A 3 5.61 -4.74 21.60
CA ASN A 3 5.08 -6.01 22.02
C ASN A 3 5.53 -7.08 21.00
N SER A 4 6.30 -8.04 21.43
CA SER A 4 6.93 -9.05 20.58
C SER A 4 5.93 -9.82 19.69
N SER A 5 4.72 -10.08 20.19
CA SER A 5 3.66 -10.75 19.42
C SER A 5 3.15 -9.89 18.25
N LEU A 6 2.98 -8.59 18.44
CA LEU A 6 2.55 -7.68 17.38
C LEU A 6 3.63 -7.55 16.29
N THR A 7 4.89 -7.50 16.68
CA THR A 7 6.02 -7.45 15.74
C THR A 7 6.08 -8.71 14.90
N LEU A 8 5.93 -9.88 15.50
CA LEU A 8 5.91 -11.17 14.79
C LEU A 8 4.75 -11.25 13.81
N ASP A 9 3.56 -10.79 14.20
CA ASP A 9 2.38 -10.71 13.30
C ASP A 9 2.66 -9.83 12.08
N VAL A 10 3.30 -8.67 12.28
CA VAL A 10 3.62 -7.76 11.17
C VAL A 10 4.63 -8.39 10.22
N VAL A 11 5.69 -9.00 10.74
CA VAL A 11 6.71 -9.67 9.92
C VAL A 11 6.08 -10.82 9.14
N THR A 12 5.33 -11.68 9.79
CA THR A 12 4.67 -12.84 9.16
C THR A 12 3.71 -12.40 8.06
N GLN A 13 2.89 -11.38 8.33
CA GLN A 13 1.95 -10.87 7.32
C GLN A 13 2.69 -10.19 6.14
N THR A 14 3.80 -9.50 6.40
CA THR A 14 4.66 -8.92 5.36
C THR A 14 5.18 -10.01 4.42
N VAL A 15 5.75 -11.09 4.97
CA VAL A 15 6.22 -12.24 4.18
C VAL A 15 5.08 -12.83 3.34
N ARG A 16 3.91 -13.03 3.94
CA ARG A 16 2.75 -13.58 3.24
C ARG A 16 2.30 -12.71 2.07
N ILE A 17 2.17 -11.41 2.26
CA ILE A 17 1.77 -10.46 1.21
C ILE A 17 2.81 -10.47 0.08
N CYS A 18 4.09 -10.38 0.40
CA CYS A 18 5.15 -10.35 -0.61
C CYS A 18 5.18 -11.61 -1.47
N ASN A 19 4.79 -12.75 -0.93
CA ASN A 19 4.79 -14.03 -1.63
C ASN A 19 3.40 -14.49 -2.12
N GLY A 20 2.37 -13.66 -1.97
CA GLY A 20 1.01 -14.01 -2.42
C GLY A 20 0.39 -15.19 -1.65
N LEU A 21 0.85 -15.43 -0.42
CA LEU A 21 0.36 -16.53 0.41
C LEU A 21 -0.97 -16.15 1.05
N ASP A 22 -2.02 -16.91 0.77
CA ASP A 22 -3.30 -16.74 1.46
C ASP A 22 -3.19 -17.17 2.94
N ARG A 23 -4.05 -16.62 3.79
CA ARG A 23 -4.12 -16.99 5.22
C ARG A 23 -4.39 -18.47 5.45
N LYS A 24 -5.02 -19.13 4.48
CA LYS A 24 -5.34 -20.56 4.52
C LYS A 24 -4.22 -21.44 3.96
N THR A 25 -3.25 -20.86 3.29
CA THR A 25 -2.12 -21.63 2.75
C THR A 25 -1.32 -22.17 3.93
N LYS A 26 -1.47 -23.46 4.20
CA LYS A 26 -0.56 -24.17 5.08
C LYS A 26 0.77 -24.22 4.34
N THR A 27 1.69 -23.37 4.69
CA THR A 27 3.08 -23.53 4.27
C THR A 27 3.58 -24.79 4.98
N ASN A 28 3.86 -25.84 4.23
CA ASN A 28 4.68 -26.94 4.73
C ASN A 28 6.07 -26.38 4.99
N VAL A 29 6.32 -25.97 6.22
CA VAL A 29 7.59 -25.37 6.67
C VAL A 29 8.73 -26.41 6.67
N GLY A 30 8.59 -27.50 5.91
CA GLY A 30 9.56 -28.57 5.84
C GLY A 30 10.76 -28.32 4.92
N ASP A 31 10.66 -27.37 3.98
CA ASP A 31 11.76 -27.09 3.05
C ASP A 31 12.42 -25.74 3.36
N ALA A 32 13.65 -25.79 3.84
CA ALA A 32 14.47 -24.61 4.11
C ALA A 32 14.65 -23.74 2.86
N ASN A 33 14.71 -24.32 1.66
CA ASN A 33 14.85 -23.59 0.40
C ASN A 33 13.61 -22.74 0.08
N GLU A 34 12.43 -23.25 0.39
CA GLU A 34 11.18 -22.50 0.23
C GLU A 34 11.15 -21.26 1.16
N VAL A 35 11.54 -21.44 2.42
CA VAL A 35 11.64 -20.34 3.39
C VAL A 35 12.63 -19.28 2.91
N ILE A 36 13.81 -19.69 2.45
CA ILE A 36 14.83 -18.78 1.91
C ILE A 36 14.28 -18.01 0.71
N THR A 37 13.54 -18.66 -0.17
CA THR A 37 12.91 -18.02 -1.34
C THR A 37 11.92 -16.97 -0.91
N TYR A 38 11.04 -17.27 0.06
CA TYR A 38 10.07 -16.31 0.59
C TYR A 38 10.75 -15.08 1.23
N LEU A 39 11.83 -15.31 1.98
CA LEU A 39 12.58 -14.21 2.60
C LEU A 39 13.29 -13.34 1.56
N ARG A 40 13.88 -13.92 0.52
CA ARG A 40 14.52 -13.18 -0.59
C ARG A 40 13.51 -12.33 -1.37
N ASN A 41 12.35 -12.88 -1.71
CA ASN A 41 11.28 -12.14 -2.38
C ASN A 41 10.79 -10.97 -1.51
N THR A 42 10.61 -11.22 -0.22
CA THR A 42 10.21 -10.18 0.73
C THR A 42 11.26 -9.07 0.81
N LEU A 43 12.52 -9.44 0.99
CA LEU A 43 13.63 -8.48 1.05
C LEU A 43 13.67 -7.62 -0.22
N ARG A 44 13.54 -8.22 -1.40
CA ARG A 44 13.53 -7.49 -2.68
C ARG A 44 12.45 -6.43 -2.72
N ILE A 45 11.21 -6.74 -2.32
CA ILE A 45 10.10 -5.78 -2.32
C ILE A 45 10.36 -4.67 -1.30
N LEU A 46 10.85 -4.99 -0.11
CA LEU A 46 11.22 -4.01 0.89
C LEU A 46 12.35 -3.08 0.42
N GLN A 47 13.31 -3.60 -0.33
CA GLN A 47 14.37 -2.79 -0.95
C GLN A 47 13.83 -1.80 -1.97
N TYR A 48 12.80 -2.16 -2.76
CA TYR A 48 12.10 -1.20 -3.62
C TYR A 48 11.43 -0.09 -2.81
N ILE A 49 10.87 -0.38 -1.66
CA ILE A 49 10.18 0.62 -0.83
C ILE A 49 11.19 1.61 -0.24
N ASN A 50 12.21 1.10 0.45
CA ASN A 50 13.21 1.95 1.10
C ASN A 50 14.52 1.20 1.34
N SER A 51 15.55 1.55 0.60
CA SER A 51 16.92 1.04 0.76
C SER A 51 17.93 2.04 0.22
N LYS A 52 19.22 1.66 0.24
CA LYS A 52 20.31 2.41 -0.41
C LYS A 52 20.48 2.07 -1.88
N GLU A 53 19.72 1.13 -2.41
CA GLU A 53 19.81 0.71 -3.80
C GLU A 53 19.26 1.79 -4.74
N GLN A 54 19.85 1.90 -5.94
CA GLN A 54 19.45 2.91 -6.94
C GLN A 54 17.99 2.76 -7.41
N PHE A 55 17.46 1.54 -7.38
CA PHE A 55 16.07 1.26 -7.75
C PHE A 55 15.07 1.54 -6.62
N SER A 56 15.55 1.93 -5.43
CA SER A 56 14.69 2.22 -4.29
C SER A 56 13.83 3.45 -4.53
N LEU A 57 12.56 3.34 -4.19
CA LEU A 57 11.63 4.47 -4.22
C LEU A 57 11.91 5.51 -3.12
N GLY A 58 12.68 5.16 -2.08
CA GLY A 58 12.97 6.07 -0.96
C GLY A 58 11.69 6.62 -0.33
N VAL A 59 10.74 5.73 -0.03
CA VAL A 59 9.42 6.10 0.46
C VAL A 59 9.51 6.71 1.85
N HIS A 60 8.93 7.89 2.03
CA HIS A 60 8.91 8.53 3.34
C HIS A 60 7.79 7.95 4.22
N PRO A 61 8.11 7.28 5.34
CA PRO A 61 7.12 6.55 6.13
C PRO A 61 5.94 7.39 6.63
N PHE A 62 6.16 8.66 6.98
CA PHE A 62 5.11 9.54 7.48
C PHE A 62 4.02 9.84 6.43
N VAL A 63 4.36 9.89 5.16
CA VAL A 63 3.40 10.13 4.09
C VAL A 63 2.47 8.93 3.93
N TYR A 64 3.01 7.72 3.97
CA TYR A 64 2.30 6.51 3.61
C TYR A 64 1.76 5.71 4.80
N PHE A 65 2.50 5.69 5.93
CA PHE A 65 2.27 4.71 6.99
C PHE A 65 1.81 5.32 8.33
N TYR A 66 1.74 6.65 8.41
CA TYR A 66 1.33 7.33 9.64
C TYR A 66 0.12 8.24 9.40
N SER A 67 -0.69 8.45 10.43
CA SER A 67 -1.73 9.46 10.44
C SER A 67 -1.15 10.84 10.78
N GLY A 68 -1.92 11.91 10.54
CA GLY A 68 -1.51 13.28 10.90
C GLY A 68 -1.17 13.50 12.38
N ILE A 69 -1.62 12.58 13.26
CA ILE A 69 -1.29 12.57 14.71
C ILE A 69 -0.14 11.60 15.05
N GLY A 70 0.63 11.15 14.06
CA GLY A 70 1.78 10.26 14.25
C GLY A 70 1.46 8.80 14.59
N LYS A 71 0.19 8.36 14.48
CA LYS A 71 -0.19 6.96 14.73
C LYS A 71 0.07 6.09 13.50
N HIS A 72 0.77 4.98 13.70
CA HIS A 72 1.06 4.00 12.63
C HIS A 72 -0.22 3.35 12.09
N LYS A 73 -0.36 3.34 10.76
CA LYS A 73 -1.49 2.77 10.01
C LYS A 73 -1.07 1.46 9.35
N ILE A 74 -1.21 0.34 10.06
CA ILE A 74 -0.79 -0.98 9.60
C ILE A 74 -1.49 -1.39 8.28
N GLY A 75 -2.77 -1.03 8.10
CA GLY A 75 -3.50 -1.29 6.86
C GLY A 75 -2.93 -0.55 5.66
N SER A 76 -2.49 0.71 5.87
CA SER A 76 -1.82 1.50 4.82
C SER A 76 -0.47 0.90 4.45
N TYR A 77 0.30 0.44 5.44
CA TYR A 77 1.57 -0.24 5.19
C TYR A 77 1.38 -1.50 4.33
N TYR A 78 0.43 -2.37 4.68
CA TYR A 78 0.17 -3.57 3.89
C TYR A 78 -0.40 -3.25 2.50
N GLY A 79 -1.27 -2.25 2.40
CA GLY A 79 -1.82 -1.81 1.12
C GLY A 79 -0.74 -1.28 0.19
N PHE A 80 0.18 -0.47 0.71
CA PHE A 80 1.30 0.05 -0.05
C PHE A 80 2.30 -1.05 -0.44
N LEU A 81 2.56 -2.00 0.46
CA LEU A 81 3.40 -3.17 0.18
C LEU A 81 2.84 -3.98 -1.00
N MET A 82 1.52 -4.25 -1.00
CA MET A 82 0.85 -4.92 -2.13
C MET A 82 0.90 -4.09 -3.41
N PHE A 83 0.72 -2.78 -3.30
CA PHE A 83 0.80 -1.87 -4.44
C PHE A 83 2.19 -1.93 -5.10
N VAL A 84 3.27 -1.81 -4.32
CA VAL A 84 4.64 -1.90 -4.86
C VAL A 84 4.90 -3.28 -5.47
N LYS A 85 4.45 -4.37 -4.83
CA LYS A 85 4.53 -5.71 -5.41
C LYS A 85 3.87 -5.77 -6.78
N GLU A 86 2.65 -5.25 -6.91
CA GLU A 86 1.91 -5.22 -8.19
C GLU A 86 2.63 -4.38 -9.25
N LEU A 87 3.22 -3.23 -8.86
CA LEU A 87 4.01 -2.40 -9.77
C LEU A 87 5.24 -3.15 -10.32
N ILE A 88 5.93 -3.91 -9.47
CA ILE A 88 7.08 -4.72 -9.87
C ILE A 88 6.63 -5.82 -10.85
N GLU A 89 5.57 -6.57 -10.51
CA GLU A 89 5.05 -7.67 -11.33
C GLU A 89 4.56 -7.19 -12.70
N LYS A 90 3.90 -6.03 -12.74
CA LYS A 90 3.37 -5.42 -13.97
C LYS A 90 4.38 -4.52 -14.69
N LYS A 91 5.61 -4.36 -14.20
CA LYS A 91 6.64 -3.46 -14.74
C LYS A 91 6.16 -2.01 -14.83
N LYS A 92 5.42 -1.53 -13.84
CA LYS A 92 4.83 -0.17 -13.78
C LYS A 92 5.55 0.76 -12.78
N ILE A 93 6.75 0.42 -12.32
CA ILE A 93 7.51 1.25 -11.37
C ILE A 93 7.79 2.64 -11.96
N ASP A 94 8.21 2.71 -13.23
CA ASP A 94 8.51 3.99 -13.88
C ASP A 94 7.27 4.88 -14.02
N ASN A 95 6.10 4.27 -14.28
CA ASN A 95 4.82 4.98 -14.30
C ASN A 95 4.52 5.61 -12.93
N PHE A 96 4.78 4.89 -11.85
CA PHE A 96 4.60 5.43 -10.50
C PHE A 96 5.59 6.55 -10.20
N ILE A 97 6.87 6.40 -10.57
CA ILE A 97 7.90 7.44 -10.39
C ILE A 97 7.47 8.73 -11.09
N GLN A 98 6.96 8.64 -12.31
CA GLN A 98 6.49 9.79 -13.10
C GLN A 98 5.39 10.59 -12.38
N VAL A 99 4.47 9.94 -11.70
CA VAL A 99 3.32 10.60 -11.06
C VAL A 99 3.48 10.77 -9.55
N ARG A 100 4.57 10.29 -8.97
CA ARG A 100 4.76 10.16 -7.54
C ARG A 100 4.51 11.45 -6.76
N SER A 101 5.08 12.57 -7.20
CA SER A 101 4.92 13.86 -6.52
C SER A 101 3.44 14.24 -6.39
N ARG A 102 2.69 14.03 -7.46
CA ARG A 102 1.26 14.29 -7.49
C ARG A 102 0.48 13.29 -6.64
N PHE A 103 0.82 12.03 -6.74
CA PHE A 103 0.26 10.95 -5.94
C PHE A 103 0.43 11.22 -4.43
N GLU A 104 1.64 11.59 -4.00
CA GLU A 104 1.93 11.94 -2.61
C GLU A 104 1.15 13.18 -2.15
N SER A 105 0.98 14.18 -3.02
CA SER A 105 0.15 15.35 -2.73
C SER A 105 -1.31 14.96 -2.44
N VAL A 106 -1.91 14.09 -3.25
CA VAL A 106 -3.29 13.63 -3.04
C VAL A 106 -3.41 12.82 -1.75
N ILE A 107 -2.54 11.84 -1.51
CA ILE A 107 -2.64 11.01 -0.29
C ILE A 107 -2.35 11.79 0.98
N TYR A 108 -1.55 12.86 0.92
CA TYR A 108 -1.30 13.74 2.04
C TYR A 108 -2.52 14.61 2.34
N GLN A 109 -3.05 15.29 1.33
CA GLN A 109 -4.20 16.18 1.46
C GLN A 109 -5.48 15.44 1.87
N TYR A 110 -5.69 14.23 1.32
CA TYR A 110 -6.87 13.40 1.56
C TYR A 110 -6.54 12.12 2.34
N ASN A 111 -5.64 12.19 3.31
CA ASN A 111 -5.19 11.03 4.09
C ASN A 111 -6.33 10.31 4.84
N PHE A 112 -7.44 11.00 5.09
CA PHE A 112 -8.62 10.46 5.72
C PHE A 112 -9.41 9.49 4.83
N LEU A 113 -9.27 9.52 3.49
CA LEU A 113 -9.92 8.58 2.59
C LEU A 113 -9.47 7.14 2.84
N VAL A 114 -8.19 6.94 3.12
CA VAL A 114 -7.67 5.61 3.50
C VAL A 114 -8.30 5.13 4.81
N GLN A 115 -8.60 6.06 5.75
CA GLN A 115 -9.30 5.69 6.98
C GLN A 115 -10.76 5.29 6.71
N GLN A 116 -11.43 5.92 5.75
CA GLN A 116 -12.78 5.52 5.34
C GLN A 116 -12.77 4.12 4.72
N ILE A 117 -11.77 3.79 3.90
CA ILE A 117 -11.59 2.43 3.35
C ILE A 117 -11.42 1.41 4.48
N ILE A 118 -10.55 1.70 5.46
CA ILE A 118 -10.33 0.81 6.61
C ILE A 118 -11.61 0.61 7.42
N ARG A 119 -12.39 1.67 7.66
CA ARG A 119 -13.65 1.60 8.41
C ARG A 119 -14.70 0.77 7.66
N LYS A 120 -14.81 0.92 6.34
CA LYS A 120 -15.74 0.15 5.54
C LYS A 120 -15.45 -1.35 5.60
N ASP A 121 -14.19 -1.74 5.50
CA ASP A 121 -13.79 -3.14 5.53
C ASP A 121 -13.78 -3.74 6.96
N ARG A 122 -14.18 -2.94 7.97
CA ARG A 122 -14.32 -3.29 9.40
C ARG A 122 -13.08 -3.92 10.06
N GLN A 123 -12.01 -4.15 9.32
CA GLN A 123 -10.76 -4.72 9.83
C GLN A 123 -9.57 -4.16 9.05
N SER A 124 -8.70 -3.42 9.72
CA SER A 124 -7.45 -2.89 9.13
C SER A 124 -6.58 -4.00 8.50
N LYS A 125 -6.67 -5.22 9.03
CA LYS A 125 -5.95 -6.41 8.49
C LYS A 125 -6.58 -6.96 7.19
N ARG A 126 -7.75 -6.50 6.76
CA ARG A 126 -8.40 -6.92 5.49
C ARG A 126 -8.47 -5.78 4.47
N ALA A 127 -8.46 -4.56 4.95
CA ALA A 127 -8.57 -3.37 4.11
C ALA A 127 -7.39 -3.18 3.14
N TYR A 128 -6.28 -3.88 3.33
CA TYR A 128 -5.07 -3.67 2.52
C TYR A 128 -5.27 -3.95 1.02
N VAL A 129 -6.17 -4.87 0.67
CA VAL A 129 -6.52 -5.14 -0.74
C VAL A 129 -7.24 -3.93 -1.34
N SER A 130 -8.24 -3.39 -0.64
CA SER A 130 -8.98 -2.20 -1.09
C SER A 130 -8.08 -0.96 -1.12
N ILE A 131 -7.15 -0.83 -0.18
CA ILE A 131 -6.16 0.26 -0.19
C ILE A 131 -5.21 0.14 -1.38
N LYS A 132 -4.74 -1.08 -1.70
CA LYS A 132 -3.93 -1.35 -2.89
C LYS A 132 -4.70 -0.94 -4.16
N ASP A 133 -5.97 -1.34 -4.28
CA ASP A 133 -6.78 -1.00 -5.45
C ASP A 133 -7.02 0.53 -5.54
N TYR A 134 -7.20 1.21 -4.40
CA TYR A 134 -7.27 2.66 -4.34
C TYR A 134 -5.97 3.31 -4.86
N TYR A 135 -4.81 2.82 -4.48
CA TYR A 135 -3.52 3.34 -4.94
C TYR A 135 -3.29 3.09 -6.44
N VAL A 136 -3.69 1.92 -6.95
CA VAL A 136 -3.63 1.62 -8.39
C VAL A 136 -4.51 2.58 -9.17
N LEU A 137 -5.78 2.73 -8.76
CA LEU A 137 -6.72 3.62 -9.41
C LEU A 137 -6.25 5.09 -9.36
N LEU A 138 -5.77 5.56 -8.22
CA LEU A 138 -5.20 6.91 -8.06
C LEU A 138 -4.05 7.14 -9.05
N MET A 139 -3.11 6.20 -9.14
CA MET A 139 -1.99 6.29 -10.08
C MET A 139 -2.48 6.35 -11.52
N GLU A 140 -3.43 5.51 -11.91
CA GLU A 140 -3.96 5.44 -13.27
C GLU A 140 -4.70 6.72 -13.65
N ILE A 141 -5.54 7.27 -12.78
CA ILE A 141 -6.23 8.56 -13.00
C ILE A 141 -5.23 9.70 -13.22
N ILE A 142 -4.16 9.76 -12.41
CA ILE A 142 -3.14 10.81 -12.57
C ILE A 142 -2.37 10.67 -13.89
N LEU A 143 -2.06 9.43 -14.30
CA LEU A 143 -1.41 9.17 -15.59
C LEU A 143 -2.26 9.60 -16.78
N GLU A 144 -3.56 9.28 -16.73
CA GLU A 144 -4.51 9.62 -17.79
C GLU A 144 -4.87 11.12 -17.82
N ASN A 145 -4.82 11.77 -16.65
CA ASN A 145 -5.27 13.16 -16.50
C ASN A 145 -4.24 14.02 -15.75
N PRO A 146 -3.08 14.29 -16.34
CA PRO A 146 -1.96 14.97 -15.66
C PRO A 146 -2.27 16.40 -15.21
N THR A 147 -3.30 17.03 -15.77
CA THR A 147 -3.70 18.42 -15.49
C THR A 147 -4.78 18.56 -14.43
N TYR A 148 -5.39 17.44 -13.97
CA TYR A 148 -6.45 17.49 -12.98
C TYR A 148 -5.95 18.07 -11.65
N SER A 149 -6.81 18.83 -10.95
CA SER A 149 -6.56 19.22 -9.57
C SER A 149 -6.67 17.99 -8.63
N ASN A 150 -6.20 18.12 -7.39
CA ASN A 150 -6.35 17.02 -6.41
C ASN A 150 -7.83 16.71 -6.15
N GLU A 151 -8.67 17.74 -6.12
CA GLU A 151 -10.12 17.62 -5.99
C GLU A 151 -10.72 16.83 -7.16
N ALA A 152 -10.36 17.18 -8.40
CA ALA A 152 -10.85 16.50 -9.59
C ALA A 152 -10.44 15.03 -9.62
N ILE A 153 -9.20 14.72 -9.20
CA ILE A 153 -8.72 13.33 -9.08
C ILE A 153 -9.58 12.56 -8.07
N VAL A 154 -9.88 13.13 -6.91
CA VAL A 154 -10.69 12.46 -5.88
C VAL A 154 -12.13 12.27 -6.34
N GLU A 155 -12.71 13.26 -7.02
CA GLU A 155 -14.06 13.09 -7.60
C GLU A 155 -14.08 11.99 -8.69
N GLU A 156 -13.01 11.85 -9.48
CA GLU A 156 -12.89 10.74 -10.44
C GLU A 156 -12.81 9.38 -9.75
N ILE A 157 -12.05 9.27 -8.65
CA ILE A 157 -12.02 8.05 -7.83
C ILE A 157 -13.42 7.66 -7.33
N LYS A 158 -14.24 8.63 -6.91
CA LYS A 158 -15.60 8.41 -6.41
C LYS A 158 -16.57 7.91 -7.47
N LYS A 159 -16.30 8.10 -8.76
CA LYS A 159 -17.11 7.51 -9.83
C LYS A 159 -16.94 5.98 -9.94
N ASN A 160 -15.85 5.45 -9.43
CA ASN A 160 -15.63 4.01 -9.38
C ASN A 160 -16.57 3.36 -8.35
N ASP A 161 -17.30 2.33 -8.75
CA ASP A 161 -18.28 1.64 -7.90
C ASP A 161 -17.71 1.14 -6.58
N LYS A 162 -16.44 0.78 -6.57
CA LYS A 162 -15.74 0.33 -5.36
C LYS A 162 -15.53 1.45 -4.36
N PHE A 163 -15.41 2.71 -4.81
CA PHE A 163 -15.02 3.86 -4.01
C PHE A 163 -16.08 4.98 -3.91
N LYS A 164 -17.26 4.79 -4.50
CA LYS A 164 -18.36 5.78 -4.49
C LYS A 164 -18.85 6.20 -3.10
N TYR A 165 -18.50 5.46 -2.05
CA TYR A 165 -18.84 5.78 -0.66
C TYR A 165 -17.88 6.77 0.01
N LEU A 166 -16.76 7.10 -0.64
CA LEU A 166 -15.77 8.02 -0.09
C LEU A 166 -16.35 9.45 -0.03
N GLN A 167 -16.13 10.12 1.09
CA GLN A 167 -16.59 11.49 1.32
C GLN A 167 -15.37 12.41 1.39
N THR A 168 -15.47 13.54 0.69
CA THR A 168 -14.41 14.57 0.64
C THR A 168 -14.48 15.56 1.78
N GLU A 169 -15.63 15.64 2.46
CA GLU A 169 -15.80 16.47 3.65
C GLU A 169 -15.77 15.60 4.90
N ILE A 170 -15.05 16.10 5.93
CA ILE A 170 -15.06 15.49 7.26
C ILE A 170 -16.30 16.02 7.96
N VAL A 171 -17.35 15.21 8.00
CA VAL A 171 -18.53 15.48 8.84
C VAL A 171 -18.22 15.20 10.30
#